data_37fd30b7e0d899debf15ea1134d82718
#
_entry.id   37fd30b7e0d899debf15ea1134d82718
#
_cell.length_a   1.000
_cell.length_b   1.000
_cell.length_c   1.000
_cell.angle_alpha   90.00
_cell.angle_beta   90.00
_cell.angle_gamma   90.00
#
_symmetry.space_group_name_H-M   'P 1'
#
loop_
_entity.id
_entity.type
_entity.pdbx_description
1 polymer ?
#
loop_
_entity_poly.entity_id
_entity_poly.type
_entity_poly.pdbx_seq_one_letter_code
_entity_poly.pdbx_strand_id
1 'polypeptide(L)'
;MLTYLLIIITLYLAGNAYIFIRAKQALKVKSLGVKIFLTVLFWICALSFFGTMLTRNLEMPVFISHSMYTIGTSWLIFTLYMALFLLLFDILILFKVVYKYRFYLSLVFTLGLLGCGVYNYHHPETNVVSILTNKRYEDTP
;
A
#
# COMPACT_ATOMS: atom_id res chain seq x y z
N MET A 1 16.39 -18.24 -2.19
CA MET A 1 15.11 -17.73 -2.65
C MET A 1 14.05 -17.75 -1.54
N LEU A 2 13.85 -18.86 -0.85
CA LEU A 2 12.89 -18.97 0.28
C LEU A 2 13.15 -17.97 1.41
N THR A 3 14.41 -17.74 1.75
CA THR A 3 14.81 -16.81 2.83
C THR A 3 14.39 -15.38 2.55
N TYR A 4 14.56 -14.88 1.31
CA TYR A 4 14.12 -13.53 0.94
C TYR A 4 12.60 -13.39 1.01
N LEU A 5 11.87 -14.41 0.59
CA LEU A 5 10.42 -14.45 0.66
C LEU A 5 9.94 -14.39 2.12
N LEU A 6 10.56 -15.16 3.01
CA LEU A 6 10.26 -15.13 4.44
C LEU A 6 10.53 -13.75 5.08
N ILE A 7 11.62 -13.09 4.69
CA ILE A 7 11.95 -11.75 5.17
C ILE A 7 10.87 -10.75 4.75
N ILE A 8 10.45 -10.77 3.47
CA ILE A 8 9.42 -9.87 2.95
C ILE A 8 8.08 -10.10 3.66
N ILE A 9 7.68 -11.36 3.84
CA ILE A 9 6.45 -11.71 4.55
C ILE A 9 6.50 -11.23 6.00
N THR A 10 7.60 -11.47 6.69
CA THR A 10 7.79 -11.04 8.08
C THR A 10 7.74 -9.52 8.21
N LEU A 11 8.41 -8.80 7.31
CA LEU A 11 8.41 -7.33 7.28
C LEU A 11 7.01 -6.77 7.01
N TYR A 12 6.27 -7.38 6.09
CA TYR A 12 4.89 -7.01 5.78
C TYR A 12 3.96 -7.21 6.98
N LEU A 13 4.02 -8.36 7.63
CA LEU A 13 3.22 -8.65 8.83
C LEU A 13 3.58 -7.73 9.99
N ALA A 14 4.87 -7.48 10.21
CA ALA A 14 5.35 -6.55 11.23
C ALA A 14 4.84 -5.11 10.98
N GLY A 15 4.88 -4.65 9.72
CA GLY A 15 4.34 -3.34 9.32
C GLY A 15 2.83 -3.23 9.58
N ASN A 16 2.06 -4.25 9.20
CA ASN A 16 0.62 -4.29 9.50
C ASN A 16 0.34 -4.31 11.00
N ALA A 17 1.05 -5.13 11.78
CA ALA A 17 0.91 -5.17 13.23
C ALA A 17 1.25 -3.82 13.88
N TYR A 18 2.31 -3.17 13.43
CA TYR A 18 2.69 -1.83 13.91
C TYR A 18 1.61 -0.79 13.65
N ILE A 19 1.08 -0.72 12.42
CA ILE A 19 -0.03 0.18 12.05
C ILE A 19 -1.26 -0.11 12.92
N PHE A 20 -1.60 -1.39 13.09
CA PHE A 20 -2.75 -1.81 13.88
C PHE A 20 -2.65 -1.40 15.36
N ILE A 21 -1.48 -1.55 15.97
CA ILE A 21 -1.23 -1.13 17.36
C ILE A 21 -1.40 0.39 17.47
N ARG A 22 -0.83 1.15 16.53
CA ARG A 22 -0.94 2.61 16.50
C ARG A 22 -2.38 3.08 16.25
N ALA A 23 -3.09 2.41 15.37
CA ALA A 23 -4.51 2.67 15.13
C ALA A 23 -5.35 2.46 16.40
N LYS A 24 -5.14 1.35 17.12
CA LYS A 24 -5.81 1.08 18.40
C LYS A 24 -5.53 2.15 19.47
N GLN A 25 -4.31 2.65 19.53
CA GLN A 25 -3.92 3.71 20.46
C GLN A 25 -4.55 5.07 20.12
N ALA A 26 -4.69 5.36 18.81
CA ALA A 26 -5.27 6.62 18.33
C ALA A 26 -6.80 6.62 18.37
N LEU A 27 -7.40 5.53 17.91
CA LEU A 27 -8.84 5.33 17.85
C LEU A 27 -9.34 4.85 19.21
N LYS A 28 -9.66 5.76 20.11
CA LYS A 28 -10.28 5.47 21.41
C LYS A 28 -11.76 5.10 21.24
N VAL A 29 -12.05 4.09 20.42
CA VAL A 29 -13.41 3.63 20.18
C VAL A 29 -13.97 3.00 21.46
N LYS A 30 -15.11 3.49 21.95
CA LYS A 30 -15.77 2.98 23.16
C LYS A 30 -16.58 1.71 22.89
N SER A 31 -17.18 1.58 21.71
CA SER A 31 -18.03 0.44 21.33
C SER A 31 -17.22 -0.80 21.01
N LEU A 32 -17.52 -1.91 21.70
CA LEU A 32 -16.87 -3.19 21.48
C LEU A 32 -17.13 -3.73 20.06
N GLY A 33 -18.37 -3.60 19.56
CA GLY A 33 -18.75 -4.05 18.23
C GLY A 33 -17.96 -3.35 17.13
N VAL A 34 -17.77 -2.03 17.24
CA VAL A 34 -16.97 -1.26 16.28
C VAL A 34 -15.50 -1.66 16.34
N LYS A 35 -14.95 -1.96 17.52
CA LYS A 35 -13.57 -2.45 17.65
C LYS A 35 -13.37 -3.78 16.93
N ILE A 36 -14.30 -4.72 17.14
CA ILE A 36 -14.24 -6.05 16.50
C ILE A 36 -14.37 -5.89 14.99
N PHE A 37 -15.33 -5.12 14.51
CA PHE A 37 -15.54 -4.87 13.09
C PHE A 37 -14.29 -4.29 12.41
N LEU A 38 -13.70 -3.23 12.98
CA LEU A 38 -12.50 -2.61 12.44
C LEU A 38 -11.30 -3.56 12.47
N THR A 39 -11.18 -4.39 13.52
CA THR A 39 -10.11 -5.39 13.62
C THR A 39 -10.23 -6.44 12.53
N VAL A 40 -11.43 -6.99 12.36
CA VAL A 40 -11.70 -8.03 11.34
C VAL A 40 -11.49 -7.47 9.95
N LEU A 41 -12.04 -6.28 9.66
CA LEU A 41 -11.88 -5.61 8.37
C LEU A 41 -10.41 -5.36 8.03
N PHE A 42 -9.63 -4.85 9.00
CA PHE A 42 -8.21 -4.61 8.84
C PHE A 42 -7.44 -5.89 8.46
N TRP A 43 -7.67 -6.98 9.21
CA TRP A 43 -6.98 -8.24 8.96
C TRP A 43 -7.43 -8.94 7.67
N ILE A 44 -8.70 -8.80 7.29
CA ILE A 44 -9.17 -9.28 5.98
C ILE A 44 -8.42 -8.58 4.84
N CYS A 45 -8.31 -7.25 4.90
CA CYS A 45 -7.56 -6.50 3.90
C CYS A 45 -6.06 -6.86 3.89
N ALA A 46 -5.45 -7.00 5.08
CA ALA A 46 -4.05 -7.37 5.20
C ALA A 46 -3.76 -8.78 4.66
N LEU A 47 -4.67 -9.73 4.88
CA LEU A 47 -4.53 -11.10 4.39
C LEU A 47 -4.93 -11.27 2.91
N SER A 48 -5.69 -10.34 2.33
CA SER A 48 -6.07 -10.38 0.91
C SER A 48 -4.86 -10.45 -0.02
N PHE A 49 -3.73 -9.84 0.36
CA PHE A 49 -2.49 -9.94 -0.39
C PHE A 49 -1.99 -11.40 -0.50
N PHE A 50 -2.03 -12.16 0.59
CA PHE A 50 -1.67 -13.59 0.55
C PHE A 50 -2.72 -14.42 -0.17
N GLY A 51 -3.99 -14.03 -0.07
CA GLY A 51 -5.08 -14.65 -0.82
C GLY A 51 -4.83 -14.61 -2.33
N THR A 52 -4.35 -13.50 -2.88
CA THR A 52 -4.02 -13.40 -4.30
C THR A 52 -2.90 -14.36 -4.73
N MET A 53 -1.95 -14.61 -3.85
CA MET A 53 -0.86 -15.55 -4.12
C MET A 53 -1.37 -17.01 -4.13
N LEU A 54 -2.32 -17.34 -3.25
CA LEU A 54 -2.95 -18.67 -3.19
C LEU A 54 -3.90 -18.91 -4.37
N THR A 55 -4.69 -17.90 -4.75
CA THR A 55 -5.71 -18.02 -5.81
C THR A 55 -5.10 -18.08 -7.21
N ARG A 56 -3.83 -17.70 -7.38
CA ARG A 56 -3.13 -17.77 -8.65
C ARG A 56 -3.09 -19.20 -9.23
N ASN A 57 -3.11 -20.22 -8.37
CA ASN A 57 -3.05 -21.63 -8.76
C ASN A 57 -4.43 -22.31 -8.76
N LEU A 58 -5.49 -21.56 -8.41
CA LEU A 58 -6.86 -22.07 -8.38
C LEU A 58 -7.65 -21.46 -9.54
N GLU A 59 -8.41 -22.28 -10.27
CA GLU A 59 -9.31 -21.85 -11.33
C GLU A 59 -10.51 -21.10 -10.74
N MET A 60 -10.29 -19.86 -10.28
CA MET A 60 -11.34 -19.03 -9.73
C MET A 60 -11.95 -18.11 -10.80
N PRO A 61 -13.23 -17.70 -10.64
CA PRO A 61 -13.87 -16.72 -11.52
C PRO A 61 -13.01 -15.46 -11.61
N VAL A 62 -12.80 -14.96 -12.83
CA VAL A 62 -11.93 -13.79 -13.13
C VAL A 62 -12.28 -12.58 -12.28
N PHE A 63 -13.57 -12.36 -12.00
CA PHE A 63 -14.04 -11.24 -11.18
C PHE A 63 -13.50 -11.30 -9.73
N ILE A 64 -13.52 -12.48 -9.10
CA ILE A 64 -13.03 -12.66 -7.71
C ILE A 64 -11.51 -12.48 -7.66
N SER A 65 -10.80 -13.11 -8.60
CA SER A 65 -9.35 -13.01 -8.70
C SER A 65 -8.88 -11.57 -8.91
N HIS A 66 -9.53 -10.83 -9.82
CA HIS A 66 -9.22 -9.42 -10.10
C HIS A 66 -9.49 -8.53 -8.88
N SER A 67 -10.62 -8.71 -8.19
CA SER A 67 -10.95 -7.92 -7.00
C SER A 67 -9.97 -8.18 -5.86
N MET A 68 -9.61 -9.43 -5.59
CA MET A 68 -8.62 -9.77 -4.57
C MET A 68 -7.24 -9.19 -4.89
N TYR A 69 -6.83 -9.27 -6.16
CA TYR A 69 -5.58 -8.68 -6.60
C TYR A 69 -5.55 -7.16 -6.38
N THR A 70 -6.58 -6.46 -6.80
CA THR A 70 -6.67 -5.00 -6.68
C THR A 70 -6.67 -4.57 -5.21
N ILE A 71 -7.48 -5.22 -4.36
CA ILE A 71 -7.53 -4.92 -2.92
C ILE A 71 -6.19 -5.24 -2.25
N GLY A 72 -5.61 -6.41 -2.51
CA GLY A 72 -4.37 -6.84 -1.90
C GLY A 72 -3.19 -5.94 -2.27
N THR A 73 -3.08 -5.56 -3.54
CA THR A 73 -2.01 -4.67 -4.03
C THR A 73 -2.17 -3.25 -3.48
N SER A 74 -3.39 -2.71 -3.49
CA SER A 74 -3.68 -1.39 -2.92
C SER A 74 -3.39 -1.35 -1.43
N TRP A 75 -3.72 -2.43 -0.70
CA TRP A 75 -3.44 -2.54 0.72
C TRP A 75 -1.94 -2.61 1.02
N LEU A 76 -1.17 -3.32 0.19
CA LEU A 76 0.28 -3.38 0.33
C LEU A 76 0.90 -1.98 0.20
N ILE A 77 0.50 -1.24 -0.84
CA ILE A 77 0.98 0.14 -1.06
C ILE A 77 0.59 1.04 0.11
N PHE A 78 -0.68 0.95 0.55
CA PHE A 78 -1.16 1.69 1.73
C PHE A 78 -0.33 1.38 2.98
N THR A 79 -0.09 0.10 3.27
CA THR A 79 0.69 -0.35 4.43
C THR A 79 2.11 0.19 4.38
N LEU A 80 2.75 0.18 3.21
CA LEU A 80 4.11 0.66 3.03
C LEU A 80 4.21 2.16 3.34
N TYR A 81 3.37 2.98 2.74
CA TYR A 81 3.39 4.43 2.98
C TYR A 81 2.97 4.78 4.42
N MET A 82 1.93 4.11 4.94
CA MET A 82 1.46 4.34 6.31
C MET A 82 2.54 3.98 7.34
N ALA A 83 3.23 2.86 7.17
CA ALA A 83 4.33 2.46 8.04
C ALA A 83 5.49 3.45 7.96
N LEU A 84 5.85 3.90 6.75
CA LEU A 84 6.91 4.88 6.53
C LEU A 84 6.59 6.22 7.20
N PHE A 85 5.38 6.75 7.03
CA PHE A 85 4.98 8.01 7.68
C PHE A 85 4.88 7.88 9.18
N LEU A 86 4.35 6.77 9.70
CA LEU A 86 4.32 6.54 11.14
C LEU A 86 5.72 6.49 11.73
N LEU A 87 6.65 5.83 11.05
CA LEU A 87 8.05 5.77 11.47
C LEU A 87 8.71 7.14 11.42
N LEU A 88 8.47 7.91 10.34
CA LEU A 88 8.95 9.27 10.21
C LEU A 88 8.46 10.16 11.37
N PHE A 89 7.15 10.11 11.66
CA PHE A 89 6.58 10.89 12.76
C PHE A 89 7.02 10.39 14.13
N ASP A 90 7.28 9.09 14.30
CA ASP A 90 7.85 8.55 15.53
C ASP A 90 9.31 9.06 15.76
N ILE A 91 10.09 9.22 14.70
CA ILE A 91 11.42 9.86 14.76
C ILE A 91 11.28 11.35 15.09
N LEU A 92 10.34 12.06 14.49
CA LEU A 92 10.10 13.48 14.76
C LEU A 92 9.63 13.76 16.21
N ILE A 93 9.05 12.78 16.88
CA ILE A 93 8.71 12.87 18.32
C ILE A 93 9.95 13.00 19.19
N LEU A 94 11.08 12.42 18.80
CA LEU A 94 12.36 12.60 19.51
C LEU A 94 12.72 14.10 19.58
N PHE A 95 12.27 14.89 18.61
CA PHE A 95 12.43 16.37 18.57
C PHE A 95 11.24 17.12 19.19
N LYS A 96 10.33 16.46 19.93
CA LYS A 96 9.15 17.02 20.64
C LYS A 96 8.13 17.78 19.76
N VAL A 97 8.18 17.63 18.44
CA VAL A 97 7.40 18.45 17.50
C VAL A 97 5.95 17.99 17.31
N VAL A 98 5.66 16.68 17.37
CA VAL A 98 4.30 16.16 17.06
C VAL A 98 3.95 14.94 17.93
N TYR A 99 3.39 15.17 19.13
CA TYR A 99 3.09 14.03 20.03
C TYR A 99 1.66 13.45 19.84
N LYS A 100 0.65 14.30 19.70
CA LYS A 100 -0.76 13.90 19.87
C LYS A 100 -1.46 13.38 18.60
N TYR A 101 -1.10 13.88 17.43
CA TYR A 101 -1.84 13.65 16.18
C TYR A 101 -1.09 12.84 15.12
N ARG A 102 0.01 12.19 15.48
CA ARG A 102 0.90 11.46 14.57
C ARG A 102 0.18 10.43 13.66
N PHE A 103 -0.75 9.66 14.24
CA PHE A 103 -1.50 8.66 13.47
C PHE A 103 -2.39 9.32 12.41
N TYR A 104 -3.12 10.35 12.80
CA TYR A 104 -4.01 11.08 11.88
C TYR A 104 -3.22 11.80 10.79
N LEU A 105 -2.09 12.40 11.13
CA LEU A 105 -1.20 13.03 10.15
C LEU A 105 -0.65 11.99 9.17
N SER A 106 -0.15 10.84 9.65
CA SER A 106 0.32 9.75 8.79
C SER A 106 -0.79 9.28 7.85
N LEU A 107 -2.02 9.13 8.37
CA LEU A 107 -3.16 8.72 7.58
C LEU A 107 -3.49 9.73 6.47
N VAL A 108 -3.55 11.03 6.81
CA VAL A 108 -3.85 12.11 5.85
C VAL A 108 -2.78 12.17 4.76
N PHE A 109 -1.49 12.11 5.12
CA PHE A 109 -0.40 12.11 4.14
C PHE A 109 -0.43 10.87 3.25
N THR A 110 -0.69 9.70 3.82
CA THR A 110 -0.82 8.45 3.05
C THR A 110 -1.98 8.53 2.06
N LEU A 111 -3.17 8.95 2.51
CA LEU A 111 -4.34 9.09 1.64
C LEU A 111 -4.14 10.18 0.58
N GLY A 112 -3.47 11.28 0.93
CA GLY A 112 -3.10 12.34 -0.01
C GLY A 112 -2.19 11.83 -1.13
N LEU A 113 -1.14 11.10 -0.79
CA LEU A 113 -0.23 10.49 -1.78
C LEU A 113 -0.94 9.48 -2.68
N LEU A 114 -1.75 8.60 -2.09
CA LEU A 114 -2.53 7.62 -2.86
C LEU A 114 -3.52 8.34 -3.80
N GLY A 115 -4.19 9.39 -3.33
CA GLY A 115 -5.10 10.19 -4.15
C GLY A 115 -4.37 10.88 -5.32
N CYS A 116 -3.22 11.48 -5.08
CA CYS A 116 -2.37 12.05 -6.14
C CYS A 116 -1.89 10.98 -7.13
N GLY A 117 -1.53 9.79 -6.63
CA GLY A 117 -1.12 8.67 -7.48
C GLY A 117 -2.23 8.21 -8.41
N VAL A 118 -3.45 8.06 -7.89
CA VAL A 118 -4.63 7.70 -8.70
C VAL A 118 -4.97 8.79 -9.70
N TYR A 119 -4.90 10.07 -9.30
CA TYR A 119 -5.16 11.19 -10.19
C TYR A 119 -4.17 11.22 -11.37
N ASN A 120 -2.86 11.09 -11.11
CA ASN A 120 -1.84 11.05 -12.15
C ASN A 120 -1.98 9.80 -13.06
N TYR A 121 -2.45 8.68 -12.50
CA TYR A 121 -2.70 7.48 -13.31
C TYR A 121 -3.83 7.69 -14.34
N HIS A 122 -4.86 8.45 -13.98
CA HIS A 122 -5.97 8.77 -14.90
C HIS A 122 -5.66 9.92 -15.86
N HIS A 123 -4.63 10.72 -15.58
CA HIS A 123 -4.18 11.82 -16.44
C HIS A 123 -2.68 11.67 -16.78
N PRO A 124 -2.31 10.63 -17.58
CA PRO A 124 -0.92 10.46 -17.97
C PRO A 124 -0.52 11.61 -18.91
N GLU A 125 0.45 12.42 -18.48
CA GLU A 125 1.10 13.36 -19.40
C GLU A 125 1.95 12.53 -20.37
N THR A 126 1.48 12.41 -21.60
CA THR A 126 2.23 11.77 -22.68
C THR A 126 3.34 12.73 -23.15
N ASN A 127 4.52 12.59 -22.56
CA ASN A 127 5.72 13.17 -23.12
C ASN A 127 6.04 12.44 -24.42
N VAL A 128 5.67 13.02 -25.55
CA VAL A 128 6.05 12.50 -26.86
C VAL A 128 7.54 12.74 -27.05
N VAL A 129 8.33 11.74 -26.71
CA VAL A 129 9.76 11.72 -27.07
C VAL A 129 9.85 11.39 -28.54
N SER A 130 10.01 12.40 -29.40
CA SER A 130 10.30 12.20 -30.81
C SER A 130 11.73 11.65 -30.95
N ILE A 131 11.83 10.34 -31.05
CA ILE A 131 13.10 9.68 -31.39
C ILE A 131 13.30 9.94 -32.90
N LEU A 132 14.15 10.91 -33.23
CA LEU A 132 14.64 11.10 -34.59
C LEU A 132 15.53 9.90 -34.92
N THR A 133 14.94 8.84 -35.41
CA THR A 133 15.69 7.71 -35.98
C THR A 133 16.22 8.16 -37.33
N ASN A 134 17.44 8.68 -37.35
CA ASN A 134 18.15 8.98 -38.57
C ASN A 134 18.64 7.65 -39.23
N LYS A 135 17.68 6.84 -39.68
CA LYS A 135 17.95 5.68 -40.52
C LYS A 135 18.15 6.20 -41.96
N ARG A 136 19.39 6.46 -42.30
CA ARG A 136 19.81 6.60 -43.71
C ARG A 136 19.53 5.23 -44.38
N TYR A 137 18.46 5.17 -45.15
CA TYR A 137 18.31 4.08 -46.10
C TYR A 137 19.38 4.26 -47.17
N GLU A 138 20.42 3.44 -47.08
CA GLU A 138 21.33 3.26 -48.20
C GLU A 138 20.59 2.38 -49.19
N ASP A 139 20.10 3.02 -50.29
CA ASP A 139 19.61 2.33 -51.45
C ASP A 139 20.81 1.61 -52.08
N THR A 140 20.83 0.29 -51.93
CA THR A 140 21.69 -0.57 -52.76
C THR A 140 20.92 -0.93 -53.99
N PRO A 141 21.56 -0.73 -55.20
CA PRO A 141 20.97 -1.02 -56.51
C PRO A 141 20.83 -2.53 -56.76
#